data_f2470f86c8fd1631866834fe0c2118d0
#
_entry.id   f2470f86c8fd1631866834fe0c2118d0
#
_cell.length_a   1.000
_cell.length_b   1.000
_cell.length_c   1.000
_cell.angle_alpha   90.00
_cell.angle_beta   90.00
_cell.angle_gamma   90.00
#
_symmetry.space_group_name_H-M   'P 1'
#
loop_
_entity.id
_entity.type
_entity.pdbx_description
1 polymer ?
#
loop_
_entity_poly.entity_id
_entity_poly.type
_entity_poly.pdbx_seq_one_letter_code
_entity_poly.pdbx_strand_id
1 'polypeptide(L)' 'MMENINEKRCYTVKELQEILGVSRPTVYDLLNKNEFRWLQIGTSYRISKKSFDEWLDQNMN' A
#
# COMPACT_ATOMS: atom_id res chain seq x y z
N MET A 1 21.81 -11.47 -4.39
CA MET A 1 21.56 -10.85 -4.54
C MET A 1 21.09 -10.20 -4.67
N MET A 2 20.88 -10.16 -4.57
CA MET A 2 20.46 -9.45 -4.69
C MET A 2 19.84 -8.85 -5.09
N GLU A 3 19.39 -8.81 -5.11
CA GLU A 3 18.88 -8.28 -5.41
C GLU A 3 18.32 -7.53 -5.61
N ASN A 4 17.67 -7.60 -5.77
CA ASN A 4 17.20 -6.76 -5.95
C ASN A 4 16.69 -5.93 -5.60
N ILE A 5 16.26 -6.54 -5.41
CA ILE A 5 16.56 -5.41 -4.63
C ILE A 5 15.74 -4.20 -4.89
N ASN A 6 15.53 -3.89 -6.08
CA ASN A 6 14.69 -2.77 -6.46
C ASN A 6 13.23 -3.12 -6.39
N GLU A 7 12.98 -4.36 -6.20
CA GLU A 7 11.61 -4.85 -6.16
C GLU A 7 11.09 -4.75 -4.75
N LYS A 8 10.39 -3.70 -4.46
CA LYS A 8 9.76 -3.57 -3.17
C LYS A 8 8.55 -4.48 -3.10
N ARG A 9 8.41 -5.16 -1.98
CA ARG A 9 7.25 -5.99 -1.73
C ARG A 9 6.12 -5.21 -1.08
N CYS A 10 6.40 -4.00 -0.64
CA CYS A 10 5.44 -3.18 0.09
C CYS A 10 5.46 -1.76 -0.41
N TYR A 11 4.30 -1.11 -0.31
CA TYR A 11 4.20 0.32 -0.50
C TYR A 11 4.19 1.02 0.85
N THR A 12 4.60 2.28 0.85
CA THR A 12 4.46 3.15 2.02
C THR A 12 3.15 3.92 1.91
N VAL A 13 2.76 4.58 3.02
CA VAL A 13 1.59 5.44 3.00
C VAL A 13 1.75 6.56 1.98
N LYS A 14 2.96 7.15 1.91
CA LYS A 14 3.20 8.22 0.96
C LYS A 14 3.03 7.74 -0.47
N GLU A 15 3.49 6.54 -0.76
CA GLU A 15 3.34 5.98 -2.10
C GLU A 15 1.87 5.78 -2.46
N LEU A 16 1.06 5.32 -1.50
CA LEU A 16 -0.37 5.18 -1.75
C LEU A 16 -1.03 6.53 -2.01
N GLN A 17 -0.61 7.56 -1.29
CA GLN A 17 -1.11 8.91 -1.57
C GLN A 17 -0.86 9.30 -3.02
N GLU A 18 0.33 9.00 -3.50
CA GLU A 18 0.71 9.37 -4.87
C GLU A 18 -0.01 8.51 -5.90
N ILE A 19 -0.11 7.22 -5.65
CA ILE A 19 -0.78 6.30 -6.58
C ILE A 19 -2.25 6.66 -6.72
N LEU A 20 -2.92 6.93 -5.61
CA LEU A 20 -4.35 7.15 -5.59
C LEU A 20 -4.72 8.62 -5.73
N GLY A 21 -3.76 9.52 -5.53
CA GLY A 21 -4.04 10.95 -5.59
C GLY A 21 -4.91 11.41 -4.44
N VAL A 22 -4.68 10.89 -3.24
CA VAL A 22 -5.51 11.22 -2.08
C VAL A 22 -4.65 11.72 -0.92
N SER A 23 -5.32 12.27 0.09
CA SER A 23 -4.63 12.78 1.27
C SER A 23 -4.20 11.63 2.18
N ARG A 24 -3.28 11.94 3.10
CA ARG A 24 -2.78 10.97 4.05
C ARG A 24 -3.89 10.40 4.96
N PRO A 25 -4.78 11.22 5.52
CA PRO A 25 -5.86 10.65 6.32
C PRO A 25 -6.73 9.68 5.54
N THR A 26 -6.93 9.93 4.25
CA THR A 26 -7.72 9.04 3.41
C THR A 26 -7.05 7.68 3.29
N VAL A 27 -5.71 7.65 3.19
CA VAL A 27 -5.00 6.37 3.14
C VAL A 27 -5.21 5.59 4.44
N TYR A 28 -5.13 6.27 5.60
CA TYR A 28 -5.35 5.59 6.87
C TYR A 28 -6.77 5.04 6.96
N ASP A 29 -7.75 5.77 6.45
CA ASP A 29 -9.12 5.27 6.41
C ASP A 29 -9.22 4.00 5.59
N LEU A 30 -8.53 3.97 4.44
CA LEU A 30 -8.50 2.77 3.60
C LEU A 30 -7.88 1.59 4.33
N LEU A 31 -6.78 1.82 5.02
CA LEU A 31 -6.11 0.74 5.76
C LEU A 31 -7.04 0.16 6.82
N ASN A 32 -7.80 1.02 7.48
CA ASN A 32 -8.72 0.58 8.53
C ASN A 32 -9.86 -0.27 8.00
N LYS A 33 -10.15 -0.20 6.70
CA LYS A 33 -11.19 -1.04 6.09
C LYS A 33 -10.70 -2.46 5.86
N ASN A 34 -9.39 -2.68 5.91
CA ASN A 34 -8.79 -4.00 5.76
C ASN A 34 -9.19 -4.72 4.48
N GLU A 35 -9.25 -3.98 3.39
CA GLU A 35 -9.61 -4.56 2.10
C GLU A 35 -8.40 -5.13 1.36
N PHE A 36 -7.21 -4.83 1.82
CA PHE A 36 -5.97 -5.42 1.32
C PHE A 36 -5.01 -5.57 2.49
N ARG A 37 -3.95 -6.31 2.29
CA ARG A 37 -3.05 -6.66 3.38
C ARG A 37 -2.07 -5.55 3.68
N TRP A 38 -1.89 -5.28 4.96
CA TRP A 38 -0.90 -4.31 5.41
C TRP A 38 -0.50 -4.68 6.83
N LEU A 39 0.63 -4.13 7.25
CA LEU A 39 1.06 -4.30 8.62
C LEU A 39 1.78 -3.05 9.10
N GLN A 40 1.94 -2.94 10.40
CA GLN A 40 2.62 -1.82 11.03
C GLN A 40 3.89 -2.32 11.69
N ILE A 41 5.01 -1.65 11.36
CA ILE A 41 6.29 -1.96 11.97
C ILE A 41 6.75 -0.69 12.67
N GLY A 42 6.70 -0.70 14.03
CA GLY A 42 6.96 0.52 14.78
C GLY A 42 5.91 1.56 14.44
N THR A 43 6.36 2.71 13.95
CA THR A 43 5.46 3.78 13.52
C THR A 43 5.24 3.78 12.02
N SER A 44 5.80 2.81 11.31
CA SER A 44 5.73 2.75 9.86
C SER A 44 4.67 1.75 9.42
N TYR A 45 3.95 2.10 8.37
CA TYR A 45 2.97 1.20 7.77
C TYR A 45 3.56 0.62 6.49
N ARG A 46 3.30 -0.66 6.26
CA ARG A 46 3.75 -1.35 5.06
C ARG A 46 2.55 -2.03 4.43
N ILE A 47 2.29 -1.70 3.19
CA ILE A 47 1.12 -2.22 2.48
C ILE A 47 1.61 -3.23 1.45
N SER A 48 1.04 -4.43 1.46
CA SER A 48 1.43 -5.47 0.51
C SER A 48 1.18 -4.98 -0.91
N LYS A 49 2.23 -4.92 -1.70
CA LYS A 49 2.12 -4.45 -3.07
C LYS A 49 1.20 -5.34 -3.88
N LYS A 50 1.39 -6.65 -3.78
CA LYS A 50 0.56 -7.59 -4.54
C LYS A 50 -0.91 -7.46 -4.16
N SER A 51 -1.19 -7.43 -2.86
CA SER A 51 -2.57 -7.36 -2.39
C SER A 51 -3.23 -6.05 -2.79
N PHE A 52 -2.51 -4.94 -2.65
CA PHE A 52 -3.03 -3.64 -3.02
C PHE A 52 -3.25 -3.54 -4.53
N ASP A 53 -2.29 -4.04 -5.32
CA ASP A 53 -2.42 -3.97 -6.78
C ASP A 53 -3.65 -4.76 -7.25
N GLU A 54 -3.88 -5.93 -6.66
CA GLU A 54 -5.05 -6.73 -6.99
C GLU A 54 -6.34 -6.01 -6.61
N TRP A 55 -6.36 -5.41 -5.42
CA TRP A 55 -7.51 -4.65 -4.97
C TRP A 55 -7.79 -3.48 -5.91
N LEU A 56 -6.74 -2.77 -6.30
CA LEU A 56 -6.88 -1.62 -7.18
C LEU A 56 -7.46 -2.03 -8.52
N ASP A 57 -6.92 -3.11 -9.10
CA ASP A 57 -7.39 -3.60 -10.39
C ASP A 57 -8.87 -3.98 -10.33
N GLN A 58 -9.30 -4.59 -9.24
CA GLN A 58 -10.69 -5.01 -9.10
C GLN A 58 -11.63 -3.83 -8.95
N ASN A 59 -11.13 -2.70 -8.45
CA ASN A 59 -11.97 -1.54 -8.17
C ASN A 59 -11.87 -0.45 -9.23
N MET A 60 -11.08 -0.64 -10.25
CA MET A 60 -10.84 0.36 -11.28
C MET A 60 -11.49 0.02 -12.61
N ASN A 61 -12.46 -0.81 -12.62
CA ASN A 61 -13.14 -1.16 -13.87
C ASN A 61 -13.94 -0.03 -14.46
#